data_b2b826a380d311a6845ae248abc11268
#
_entry.id   b2b826a380d311a6845ae248abc11268
#
_cell.length_a   1.000
_cell.length_b   1.000
_cell.length_c   1.000
_cell.angle_alpha   90.00
_cell.angle_beta   90.00
_cell.angle_gamma   90.00
#
_symmetry.space_group_name_H-M   'P 1'
#
loop_
_entity.id
_entity.type
_entity.pdbx_description
1 polymer ?
#
loop_
_entity_poly.entity_id
_entity_poly.type
_entity_poly.pdbx_seq_one_letter_code
_entity_poly.pdbx_strand_id
1 'polypeptide(L)'
;MNYCFDLDGTICNTPLRPSDNKPGYLESTPIPFMVEQVNQLFDSGHKIIIMTARGRGSGIDWTQLTIEQLDRWGVKYHELEPMFHKPTADLFIDDKGINVEDWKKTLPLKKGIIAGAFDVIHPGYIRMFKDAKQHCNHLTVALHEDPSMARPHKLKPVQSVDERREILLALRDVDDVVVYLSLIHI
;
A
#
# COMPACT_ATOMS: atom_id res chain seq x y z
N MET A 1 -13.79 -13.13 -15.68
CA MET A 1 -12.33 -13.23 -15.92
C MET A 1 -11.69 -13.97 -14.76
N ASN A 2 -10.55 -14.61 -14.99
CA ASN A 2 -9.75 -15.29 -13.99
C ASN A 2 -8.53 -14.42 -13.68
N TYR A 3 -8.43 -13.98 -12.43
CA TYR A 3 -7.31 -13.17 -11.94
C TYR A 3 -6.41 -14.05 -11.06
N CYS A 4 -5.13 -14.02 -11.32
CA CYS A 4 -4.12 -14.68 -10.49
C CYS A 4 -3.26 -13.62 -9.82
N PHE A 5 -3.28 -13.58 -8.50
CA PHE A 5 -2.52 -12.66 -7.69
C PHE A 5 -1.35 -13.36 -7.01
N ASP A 6 -0.15 -12.79 -7.11
CA ASP A 6 0.92 -13.14 -6.19
C ASP A 6 0.59 -12.66 -4.78
N LEU A 7 1.18 -13.29 -3.79
CA LEU A 7 0.91 -12.98 -2.40
C LEU A 7 1.89 -11.97 -1.81
N ASP A 8 3.20 -12.32 -1.84
CA ASP A 8 4.24 -11.57 -1.14
C ASP A 8 4.76 -10.40 -1.99
N GLY A 9 4.50 -9.18 -1.56
CA GLY A 9 4.77 -7.96 -2.32
C GLY A 9 3.55 -7.40 -3.05
N THR A 10 2.50 -8.21 -3.23
CA THR A 10 1.27 -7.83 -3.94
C THR A 10 0.07 -7.69 -2.99
N ILE A 11 -0.33 -8.72 -2.27
CA ILE A 11 -1.44 -8.68 -1.30
C ILE A 11 -0.94 -8.37 0.10
N CYS A 12 0.29 -8.79 0.43
CA CYS A 12 0.89 -8.52 1.73
C CYS A 12 2.34 -8.04 1.62
N ASN A 13 2.78 -7.33 2.65
CA ASN A 13 4.18 -7.01 2.87
C ASN A 13 4.82 -8.14 3.67
N THR A 14 5.88 -8.74 3.14
CA THR A 14 6.67 -9.76 3.82
C THR A 14 8.06 -9.21 4.10
N PRO A 15 8.42 -8.95 5.37
CA PRO A 15 9.73 -8.42 5.72
C PRO A 15 10.82 -9.47 5.51
N LEU A 16 12.06 -9.01 5.31
CA LEU A 16 13.22 -9.88 5.40
C LEU A 16 13.63 -10.04 6.87
N ARG A 17 13.94 -11.25 7.27
CA ARG A 17 14.46 -11.53 8.61
C ARG A 17 15.88 -10.99 8.76
N PRO A 18 16.18 -10.21 9.80
CA PRO A 18 17.54 -9.65 10.00
C PRO A 18 18.63 -10.73 10.17
N SER A 19 18.24 -11.92 10.66
CA SER A 19 19.20 -13.00 10.98
C SER A 19 19.81 -13.66 9.76
N ASP A 20 19.07 -13.80 8.65
CA ASP A 20 19.51 -14.58 7.47
C ASP A 20 19.10 -13.96 6.13
N ASN A 21 18.53 -12.77 6.16
CA ASN A 21 18.02 -12.04 4.99
C ASN A 21 17.01 -12.83 4.13
N LYS A 22 16.28 -13.75 4.74
CA LYS A 22 15.22 -14.53 4.09
C LYS A 22 13.83 -13.98 4.44
N PRO A 23 12.79 -14.27 3.62
CA PRO A 23 11.43 -13.82 3.92
C PRO A 23 10.93 -14.29 5.29
N GLY A 24 10.41 -13.37 6.09
CA GLY A 24 9.78 -13.62 7.38
C GLY A 24 8.26 -13.79 7.22
N TYR A 25 7.81 -14.95 6.75
CA TYR A 25 6.39 -15.17 6.46
C TYR A 25 5.47 -15.06 7.67
N LEU A 26 5.97 -15.32 8.88
CA LEU A 26 5.20 -15.19 10.13
C LEU A 26 4.86 -13.71 10.42
N GLU A 27 5.72 -12.80 10.05
CA GLU A 27 5.60 -11.35 10.26
C GLU A 27 4.94 -10.62 9.09
N SER A 28 4.40 -11.38 8.10
CA SER A 28 3.71 -10.77 6.96
C SER A 28 2.46 -10.02 7.42
N THR A 29 2.25 -8.84 6.84
CA THR A 29 1.11 -7.97 7.12
C THR A 29 0.34 -7.67 5.83
N PRO A 30 -1.01 -7.61 5.85
CA PRO A 30 -1.79 -7.34 4.66
C PRO A 30 -1.55 -5.92 4.14
N ILE A 31 -1.78 -5.71 2.85
CA ILE A 31 -1.92 -4.39 2.24
C ILE A 31 -3.42 -4.12 2.11
N PRO A 32 -4.04 -3.32 3.00
CA PRO A 32 -5.50 -3.22 3.09
C PRO A 32 -6.16 -2.81 1.78
N PHE A 33 -5.56 -1.89 1.03
CA PHE A 33 -6.06 -1.49 -0.29
C PHE A 33 -6.12 -2.68 -1.26
N MET A 34 -5.10 -3.53 -1.29
CA MET A 34 -5.06 -4.69 -2.19
C MET A 34 -6.08 -5.75 -1.78
N VAL A 35 -6.23 -6.01 -0.48
CA VAL A 35 -7.27 -6.91 0.04
C VAL A 35 -8.67 -6.43 -0.39
N GLU A 36 -8.94 -5.12 -0.26
CA GLU A 36 -10.20 -4.54 -0.72
C GLU A 36 -10.43 -4.74 -2.22
N GLN A 37 -9.40 -4.51 -3.07
CA GLN A 37 -9.51 -4.67 -4.52
C GLN A 37 -9.74 -6.13 -4.93
N VAL A 38 -9.03 -7.07 -4.31
CA VAL A 38 -9.25 -8.51 -4.54
C VAL A 38 -10.68 -8.90 -4.18
N ASN A 39 -11.18 -8.43 -3.03
CA ASN A 39 -12.53 -8.73 -2.57
C ASN A 39 -13.61 -8.09 -3.48
N GLN A 40 -13.40 -6.89 -3.99
CA GLN A 40 -14.30 -6.25 -4.96
C GLN A 40 -14.39 -7.06 -6.27
N LEU A 41 -13.27 -7.56 -6.78
CA LEU A 41 -13.25 -8.43 -7.96
C LEU A 41 -13.96 -9.76 -7.68
N PHE A 42 -13.73 -10.36 -6.52
CA PHE A 42 -14.43 -11.58 -6.11
C PHE A 42 -15.95 -11.35 -6.06
N ASP A 43 -16.40 -10.28 -5.40
CA ASP A 43 -17.82 -9.93 -5.25
C ASP A 43 -18.49 -9.54 -6.59
N SER A 44 -17.68 -9.10 -7.55
CA SER A 44 -18.12 -8.84 -8.94
C SER A 44 -18.22 -10.11 -9.81
N GLY A 45 -18.02 -11.29 -9.23
CA GLY A 45 -18.16 -12.57 -9.91
C GLY A 45 -16.93 -12.99 -10.74
N HIS A 46 -15.77 -12.42 -10.47
CA HIS A 46 -14.53 -12.87 -11.08
C HIS A 46 -13.90 -14.03 -10.31
N LYS A 47 -13.24 -14.94 -10.99
CA LYS A 47 -12.47 -16.01 -10.35
C LYS A 47 -11.15 -15.43 -9.83
N ILE A 48 -10.87 -15.64 -8.55
CA ILE A 48 -9.66 -15.19 -7.88
C ILE A 48 -8.81 -16.42 -7.52
N ILE A 49 -7.57 -16.40 -7.96
CA ILE A 49 -6.55 -17.41 -7.68
C ILE A 49 -5.42 -16.70 -6.96
N ILE A 50 -4.98 -17.22 -5.83
CA ILE A 50 -3.79 -16.76 -5.13
C ILE A 50 -2.64 -17.70 -5.47
N MET A 51 -1.52 -17.16 -5.89
CA MET A 51 -0.29 -17.92 -6.18
C MET A 51 0.81 -17.46 -5.23
N THR A 52 1.61 -18.40 -4.75
CA THR A 52 2.75 -18.07 -3.89
C THR A 52 3.92 -19.03 -4.11
N ALA A 53 5.13 -18.51 -4.01
CA ALA A 53 6.37 -19.27 -4.06
C ALA A 53 6.92 -19.59 -2.65
N ARG A 54 6.13 -19.37 -1.59
CA ARG A 54 6.54 -19.65 -0.21
C ARG A 54 6.98 -21.10 -0.05
N GLY A 55 8.17 -21.29 0.48
CA GLY A 55 8.73 -22.61 0.70
C GLY A 55 9.52 -23.21 -0.48
N ARG A 56 9.42 -22.66 -1.69
CA ARG A 56 10.09 -23.22 -2.86
C ARG A 56 11.61 -23.33 -2.70
N GLY A 57 12.24 -22.36 -2.04
CA GLY A 57 13.68 -22.37 -1.80
C GLY A 57 14.12 -23.12 -0.53
N SER A 58 13.21 -23.35 0.42
CA SER A 58 13.52 -23.98 1.71
C SER A 58 13.00 -25.42 1.83
N GLY A 59 12.09 -25.84 0.97
CA GLY A 59 11.38 -27.12 1.08
C GLY A 59 10.37 -27.18 2.24
N ILE A 60 10.15 -26.08 2.96
CA ILE A 60 9.19 -26.01 4.07
C ILE A 60 7.80 -25.72 3.48
N ASP A 61 6.81 -26.51 3.86
CA ASP A 61 5.41 -26.25 3.50
C ASP A 61 4.83 -25.13 4.35
N TRP A 62 4.50 -24.00 3.70
CA TRP A 62 3.87 -22.83 4.31
C TRP A 62 2.37 -22.72 3.98
N THR A 63 1.77 -23.75 3.38
CA THR A 63 0.38 -23.71 2.92
C THR A 63 -0.59 -23.40 4.05
N GLN A 64 -0.47 -24.10 5.18
CA GLN A 64 -1.36 -23.88 6.32
C GLN A 64 -1.25 -22.45 6.89
N LEU A 65 -0.04 -21.95 7.09
CA LEU A 65 0.18 -20.56 7.51
C LEU A 65 -0.41 -19.56 6.51
N THR A 66 -0.27 -19.83 5.22
CA THR A 66 -0.80 -18.95 4.17
C THR A 66 -2.33 -18.88 4.22
N ILE A 67 -3.00 -20.03 4.38
CA ILE A 67 -4.46 -20.09 4.55
C ILE A 67 -4.90 -19.27 5.77
N GLU A 68 -4.26 -19.51 6.93
CA GLU A 68 -4.58 -18.81 8.18
C GLU A 68 -4.38 -17.29 8.07
N GLN A 69 -3.37 -16.85 7.31
CA GLN A 69 -3.13 -15.43 7.06
C GLN A 69 -4.20 -14.83 6.15
N LEU A 70 -4.52 -15.48 5.03
CA LEU A 70 -5.55 -15.04 4.10
C LEU A 70 -6.92 -14.93 4.80
N ASP A 71 -7.29 -15.92 5.61
CA ASP A 71 -8.53 -15.93 6.39
C ASP A 71 -8.55 -14.77 7.41
N ARG A 72 -7.45 -14.59 8.16
CA ARG A 72 -7.31 -13.50 9.15
C ARG A 72 -7.40 -12.11 8.50
N TRP A 73 -6.89 -11.96 7.28
CA TRP A 73 -6.92 -10.71 6.53
C TRP A 73 -8.23 -10.50 5.78
N GLY A 74 -9.13 -11.50 5.78
CA GLY A 74 -10.42 -11.44 5.10
C GLY A 74 -10.31 -11.42 3.57
N VAL A 75 -9.28 -12.04 3.02
CA VAL A 75 -9.09 -12.17 1.57
C VAL A 75 -10.03 -13.23 1.01
N LYS A 76 -10.86 -12.85 0.04
CA LYS A 76 -11.76 -13.74 -0.67
C LYS A 76 -11.08 -14.32 -1.90
N TYR A 77 -11.00 -15.64 -2.01
CA TYR A 77 -10.39 -16.31 -3.15
C TYR A 77 -11.09 -17.65 -3.44
N HIS A 78 -10.87 -18.22 -4.62
CA HIS A 78 -11.42 -19.49 -5.04
C HIS A 78 -10.39 -20.61 -4.93
N GLU A 79 -9.14 -20.31 -5.25
CA GLU A 79 -8.05 -21.27 -5.30
C GLU A 79 -6.79 -20.67 -4.70
N LEU A 80 -6.05 -21.48 -3.94
CA LEU A 80 -4.69 -21.20 -3.53
C LEU A 80 -3.78 -22.20 -4.24
N GLU A 81 -2.89 -21.71 -5.08
CA GLU A 81 -1.91 -22.52 -5.80
C GLU A 81 -0.55 -22.45 -5.11
N PRO A 82 -0.21 -23.47 -4.31
CA PRO A 82 1.11 -23.55 -3.71
C PRO A 82 2.15 -24.03 -4.72
N MET A 83 3.25 -23.35 -4.80
CA MET A 83 4.58 -23.72 -5.30
C MET A 83 4.77 -24.34 -6.71
N PHE A 84 3.87 -25.17 -7.26
CA PHE A 84 4.29 -26.08 -8.33
C PHE A 84 3.52 -26.00 -9.64
N HIS A 85 2.42 -25.29 -9.69
CA HIS A 85 1.62 -25.19 -10.90
C HIS A 85 1.43 -23.70 -11.29
N LYS A 86 1.63 -23.42 -12.57
CA LYS A 86 1.20 -22.13 -13.12
C LYS A 86 -0.29 -22.25 -13.42
N PRO A 87 -1.17 -21.54 -12.69
CA PRO A 87 -2.60 -21.60 -12.91
C PRO A 87 -2.96 -21.01 -14.28
N THR A 88 -4.11 -21.41 -14.82
CA THR A 88 -4.68 -20.74 -15.98
C THR A 88 -5.42 -19.49 -15.52
N ALA A 89 -4.94 -18.31 -15.91
CA ALA A 89 -5.55 -17.04 -15.60
C ALA A 89 -5.55 -16.11 -16.82
N ASP A 90 -6.52 -15.21 -16.89
CA ASP A 90 -6.60 -14.18 -17.92
C ASP A 90 -5.62 -13.03 -17.61
N LEU A 91 -5.36 -12.77 -16.33
CA LEU A 91 -4.45 -11.75 -15.87
C LEU A 91 -3.66 -12.22 -14.64
N PHE A 92 -2.34 -12.02 -14.69
CA PHE A 92 -1.42 -12.22 -13.57
C PHE A 92 -1.02 -10.86 -13.02
N ILE A 93 -1.20 -10.68 -11.71
CA ILE A 93 -0.85 -9.46 -10.98
C ILE A 93 0.24 -9.84 -9.98
N ASP A 94 1.43 -9.31 -10.18
CA ASP A 94 2.65 -9.73 -9.52
C ASP A 94 3.60 -8.53 -9.42
N ASP A 95 4.37 -8.42 -8.35
CA ASP A 95 5.38 -7.37 -8.18
C ASP A 95 6.55 -7.48 -9.17
N LYS A 96 6.68 -8.64 -9.83
CA LYS A 96 7.73 -8.94 -10.82
C LYS A 96 7.21 -9.11 -12.24
N GLY A 97 5.89 -9.28 -12.40
CA GLY A 97 5.25 -9.41 -13.69
C GLY A 97 4.70 -8.08 -14.19
N ILE A 98 3.43 -7.83 -13.94
CA ILE A 98 2.93 -6.44 -13.99
C ILE A 98 3.29 -5.83 -12.65
N ASN A 99 4.08 -4.77 -12.68
CA ASN A 99 4.38 -4.02 -11.47
C ASN A 99 3.04 -3.63 -10.81
N VAL A 100 2.86 -4.00 -9.56
CA VAL A 100 1.63 -3.72 -8.81
C VAL A 100 1.28 -2.22 -8.82
N GLU A 101 2.29 -1.34 -8.89
CA GLU A 101 2.08 0.10 -8.97
C GLU A 101 1.47 0.52 -10.32
N ASP A 102 1.83 -0.15 -11.40
CA ASP A 102 1.22 0.10 -12.71
C ASP A 102 -0.22 -0.42 -12.77
N TRP A 103 -0.48 -1.58 -12.19
CA TRP A 103 -1.85 -2.08 -12.07
C TRP A 103 -2.72 -1.19 -11.18
N LYS A 104 -2.20 -0.69 -10.05
CA LYS A 104 -2.90 0.28 -9.19
C LYS A 104 -3.35 1.53 -9.96
N LYS A 105 -2.57 2.00 -10.95
CA LYS A 105 -2.95 3.13 -11.81
C LYS A 105 -4.14 2.83 -12.72
N THR A 106 -4.43 1.57 -12.99
CA THR A 106 -5.58 1.14 -13.79
C THR A 106 -6.88 1.05 -12.98
N LEU A 107 -6.77 1.06 -11.64
CA LEU A 107 -7.93 0.97 -10.75
C LEU A 107 -8.67 2.31 -10.63
N PRO A 108 -9.97 2.29 -10.32
CA PRO A 108 -10.68 3.50 -9.94
C PRO A 108 -9.92 4.27 -8.86
N LEU A 109 -9.83 5.60 -8.99
CA LEU A 109 -9.12 6.42 -8.03
C LEU A 109 -9.75 6.32 -6.65
N LYS A 110 -9.01 5.74 -5.70
CA LYS A 110 -9.28 5.83 -4.28
C LYS A 110 -8.37 6.90 -3.70
N LYS A 111 -8.94 8.09 -3.48
CA LYS A 111 -8.19 9.25 -2.98
C LYS A 111 -8.05 9.19 -1.46
N GLY A 112 -6.82 9.40 -0.98
CA GLY A 112 -6.52 9.69 0.41
C GLY A 112 -6.10 11.15 0.56
N ILE A 113 -6.38 11.75 1.71
CA ILE A 113 -5.92 13.09 2.04
C ILE A 113 -5.31 13.12 3.43
N ILE A 114 -4.18 13.77 3.58
CA ILE A 114 -3.55 14.04 4.89
C ILE A 114 -3.28 15.54 4.97
N ALA A 115 -3.73 16.17 6.06
CA ALA A 115 -3.56 17.59 6.28
C ALA A 115 -2.52 17.88 7.36
N GLY A 116 -1.67 18.90 7.13
CA GLY A 116 -0.67 19.33 8.12
C GLY A 116 0.24 20.44 7.61
N ALA A 117 1.09 20.94 8.50
CA ALA A 117 2.09 21.95 8.14
C ALA A 117 3.35 21.33 7.51
N PHE A 118 3.69 20.11 7.91
CA PHE A 118 4.83 19.34 7.39
C PHE A 118 6.12 20.17 7.27
N ASP A 119 6.37 20.94 8.31
CA ASP A 119 7.62 21.69 8.46
C ASP A 119 8.75 20.72 8.64
N VAL A 120 9.87 20.74 8.39
CA VAL A 120 10.98 19.79 8.59
C VAL A 120 10.55 18.31 8.56
N ILE A 121 10.62 17.69 7.40
CA ILE A 121 10.28 16.28 7.20
C ILE A 121 11.23 15.37 8.01
N HIS A 122 10.66 14.45 8.77
CA HIS A 122 11.39 13.46 9.57
C HIS A 122 10.85 12.03 9.32
N PRO A 123 11.54 10.96 9.74
CA PRO A 123 11.14 9.58 9.46
C PRO A 123 9.70 9.21 9.86
N GLY A 124 9.13 9.88 10.85
CA GLY A 124 7.73 9.69 11.27
C GLY A 124 6.74 10.09 10.18
N TYR A 125 6.98 11.20 9.47
CA TYR A 125 6.14 11.62 8.35
C TYR A 125 6.27 10.65 7.17
N ILE A 126 7.47 10.17 6.87
CA ILE A 126 7.69 9.20 5.80
C ILE A 126 6.91 7.91 6.07
N ARG A 127 6.95 7.41 7.31
CA ARG A 127 6.18 6.22 7.73
C ARG A 127 4.68 6.45 7.61
N MET A 128 4.19 7.61 8.03
CA MET A 128 2.78 7.99 7.93
C MET A 128 2.29 8.04 6.48
N PHE A 129 3.06 8.65 5.55
CA PHE A 129 2.70 8.68 4.13
C PHE A 129 2.71 7.28 3.52
N LYS A 130 3.71 6.46 3.86
CA LYS A 130 3.78 5.07 3.44
C LYS A 130 2.59 4.24 3.94
N ASP A 131 2.18 4.44 5.19
CA ASP A 131 1.00 3.76 5.75
C ASP A 131 -0.28 4.22 5.05
N ALA A 132 -0.48 5.53 4.90
CA ALA A 132 -1.64 6.07 4.19
C ALA A 132 -1.74 5.56 2.75
N LYS A 133 -0.61 5.41 2.06
CA LYS A 133 -0.56 4.90 0.68
C LYS A 133 -0.99 3.42 0.56
N GLN A 134 -1.01 2.66 1.66
CA GLN A 134 -1.57 1.31 1.66
C GLN A 134 -3.11 1.30 1.59
N HIS A 135 -3.75 2.42 1.91
CA HIS A 135 -5.21 2.55 1.95
C HIS A 135 -5.81 3.28 0.73
N CYS A 136 -4.94 3.83 -0.14
CA CYS A 136 -5.35 4.58 -1.34
C CYS A 136 -4.35 4.39 -2.48
N ASN A 137 -4.79 4.69 -3.71
CA ASN A 137 -3.88 4.70 -4.87
C ASN A 137 -3.53 6.13 -5.33
N HIS A 138 -4.13 7.15 -4.70
CA HIS A 138 -3.77 8.55 -4.91
C HIS A 138 -3.79 9.29 -3.57
N LEU A 139 -2.63 9.72 -3.07
CA LEU A 139 -2.49 10.44 -1.81
C LEU A 139 -2.22 11.92 -2.07
N THR A 140 -3.15 12.76 -1.68
CA THR A 140 -2.99 14.21 -1.70
C THR A 140 -2.60 14.71 -0.30
N VAL A 141 -1.55 15.51 -0.22
CA VAL A 141 -1.20 16.23 1.00
C VAL A 141 -1.82 17.61 0.96
N ALA A 142 -2.70 17.90 1.92
CA ALA A 142 -3.20 19.25 2.16
C ALA A 142 -2.18 19.97 3.07
N LEU A 143 -1.37 20.84 2.46
CA LEU A 143 -0.30 21.57 3.11
C LEU A 143 -0.82 22.89 3.67
N HIS A 144 -0.78 23.04 4.99
CA HIS A 144 -1.15 24.31 5.63
C HIS A 144 -0.08 25.37 5.36
N GLU A 145 -0.47 26.54 4.82
CA GLU A 145 0.46 27.61 4.48
C GLU A 145 1.22 28.08 5.74
N ASP A 146 0.51 28.64 6.69
CA ASP A 146 1.08 29.04 7.99
C ASP A 146 0.07 28.79 9.12
N PRO A 147 0.25 27.73 9.92
CA PRO A 147 -0.67 27.41 11.01
C PRO A 147 -0.65 28.46 12.14
N SER A 148 0.40 29.26 12.28
CA SER A 148 0.50 30.29 13.33
C SER A 148 -0.48 31.44 13.12
N MET A 149 -0.88 31.70 11.87
CA MET A 149 -1.85 32.76 11.54
C MET A 149 -3.25 32.47 12.12
N ALA A 150 -3.68 31.19 12.04
CA ALA A 150 -4.99 30.78 12.55
C ALA A 150 -4.95 30.27 14.01
N ARG A 151 -3.76 29.92 14.50
CA ARG A 151 -3.55 29.31 15.83
C ARG A 151 -2.33 29.90 16.49
N PRO A 152 -2.46 30.98 17.28
CA PRO A 152 -1.32 31.74 17.85
C PRO A 152 -0.36 30.91 18.74
N HIS A 153 -0.82 29.73 19.23
CA HIS A 153 0.02 28.81 20.01
C HIS A 153 0.91 27.91 19.13
N LYS A 154 0.70 27.91 17.82
CA LYS A 154 1.56 27.18 16.87
C LYS A 154 2.74 28.05 16.46
N LEU A 155 3.89 27.42 16.32
CA LEU A 155 5.07 28.09 15.78
C LEU A 155 4.90 28.31 14.27
N LYS A 156 5.44 29.43 13.81
CA LYS A 156 5.59 29.66 12.37
C LYS A 156 6.53 28.60 11.78
N PRO A 157 6.21 28.04 10.60
CA PRO A 157 7.11 27.12 9.94
C PRO A 157 8.49 27.73 9.67
N VAL A 158 9.53 26.91 9.80
CA VAL A 158 10.92 27.29 9.49
C VAL A 158 11.12 27.39 7.98
N GLN A 159 10.54 26.41 7.24
CA GLN A 159 10.59 26.37 5.79
C GLN A 159 9.41 27.15 5.19
N SER A 160 9.64 27.82 4.07
CA SER A 160 8.58 28.42 3.27
C SER A 160 7.57 27.38 2.77
N VAL A 161 6.39 27.82 2.38
CA VAL A 161 5.37 26.91 1.82
C VAL A 161 5.86 26.24 0.54
N ASP A 162 6.61 26.96 -0.28
CA ASP A 162 7.13 26.43 -1.55
C ASP A 162 8.20 25.37 -1.32
N GLU A 163 9.14 25.59 -0.39
CA GLU A 163 10.14 24.57 0.00
C GLU A 163 9.48 23.31 0.54
N ARG A 164 8.49 23.43 1.44
CA ARG A 164 7.76 22.30 1.99
C ARG A 164 6.97 21.56 0.89
N ARG A 165 6.37 22.28 -0.04
CA ARG A 165 5.66 21.70 -1.18
C ARG A 165 6.61 20.91 -2.09
N GLU A 166 7.77 21.48 -2.42
CA GLU A 166 8.79 20.82 -3.24
C GLU A 166 9.28 19.52 -2.58
N ILE A 167 9.60 19.55 -1.29
CA ILE A 167 10.02 18.38 -0.52
C ILE A 167 8.93 17.30 -0.53
N LEU A 168 7.67 17.65 -0.29
CA LEU A 168 6.56 16.71 -0.27
C LEU A 168 6.35 16.05 -1.63
N LEU A 169 6.42 16.80 -2.72
CA LEU A 169 6.30 16.27 -4.10
C LEU A 169 7.46 15.37 -4.51
N ALA A 170 8.61 15.48 -3.85
CA ALA A 170 9.75 14.59 -4.06
C ALA A 170 9.60 13.24 -3.33
N LEU A 171 8.63 13.10 -2.43
CA LEU A 171 8.39 11.85 -1.70
C LEU A 171 7.60 10.87 -2.57
N ARG A 172 8.12 9.64 -2.69
CA ARG A 172 7.53 8.59 -3.53
C ARG A 172 6.06 8.27 -3.22
N ASP A 173 5.67 8.39 -1.94
CA ASP A 173 4.36 8.00 -1.45
C ASP A 173 3.34 9.17 -1.46
N VAL A 174 3.71 10.33 -2.03
CA VAL A 174 2.85 11.52 -2.19
C VAL A 174 2.62 11.75 -3.68
N ASP A 175 1.36 11.81 -4.12
CA ASP A 175 1.02 12.01 -5.54
C ASP A 175 0.70 13.47 -5.86
N ASP A 176 0.17 14.23 -4.88
CA ASP A 176 -0.21 15.62 -5.07
C ASP A 176 -0.12 16.43 -3.77
N VAL A 177 0.07 17.74 -3.90
CA VAL A 177 0.12 18.66 -2.76
C VAL A 177 -0.74 19.89 -3.08
N VAL A 178 -1.77 20.10 -2.26
CA VAL A 178 -2.64 21.28 -2.32
C VAL A 178 -2.36 22.17 -1.11
N VAL A 179 -2.12 23.47 -1.35
CA VAL A 179 -1.92 24.42 -0.27
C VAL A 179 -3.27 24.98 0.18
N TYR A 180 -3.47 25.08 1.50
CA TYR A 180 -4.67 25.69 2.08
C TYR A 180 -4.33 26.65 3.24
N LEU A 181 -5.17 27.65 3.42
CA LEU A 181 -5.02 28.68 4.48
C LEU A 181 -5.70 28.22 5.79
N SER A 182 -6.87 27.60 5.71
CA SER A 182 -7.64 27.10 6.86
C SER A 182 -8.61 26.01 6.43
N LEU A 183 -8.75 24.97 7.26
CA LEU A 183 -9.74 23.90 7.05
C LEU A 183 -11.20 24.35 7.25
N ILE A 184 -11.42 25.56 7.77
CA ILE A 184 -12.77 26.12 7.99
C ILE A 184 -13.46 26.50 6.67
N HIS A 185 -12.73 26.50 5.57
CA HIS A 185 -13.22 26.93 4.25
C HIS A 185 -13.10 25.83 3.17
N ILE A 186 -13.01 24.57 3.58
CA ILE A 186 -13.05 23.41 2.67
C ILE A 186 -14.41 22.72 2.80
#